data_3630ebc5330eb40a719a8040ed05202d
#
_entry.id   3630ebc5330eb40a719a8040ed05202d
#
_cell.length_a   1.000
_cell.length_b   1.000
_cell.length_c   1.000
_cell.angle_alpha   90.00
_cell.angle_beta   90.00
_cell.angle_gamma   90.00
#
_symmetry.space_group_name_H-M   'P 1'
#
loop_
_entity.id
_entity.type
_entity.pdbx_description
1 polymer ?
#
loop_
_entity_poly.entity_id
_entity_poly.type
_entity_poly.pdbx_seq_one_letter_code
_entity_poly.pdbx_strand_id
1 'polypeptide(L)'
;MKNKIVYLSQAKSEQHVTFRSNVGISDQTLGLLNDKGKQYGLESIQPFRVKDIVVAQWVNLKCRYGCSQYKSNWSCPPATPDLNEVKTILSEYSTALMLIGSQNRNDFYKDSNRNRTDQVKYWKSTVSLERMLFLKGYDKAVSLVSGACSLCKECAYPRACRFPMEKRPTVESFYIDLIGTLKALGIDTRVAMKLSDTFKYYSIILLD
;
A
#
# COMPACT_ATOMS: atom_id res chain seq x y z
N MET A 1 4.00 -11.61 52.05
CA MET A 1 4.68 -12.14 50.86
C MET A 1 4.58 -11.09 49.78
N LYS A 2 5.68 -10.45 49.42
CA LYS A 2 5.72 -9.37 48.39
C LYS A 2 6.00 -9.99 47.02
N ASN A 3 5.06 -9.93 46.10
CA ASN A 3 5.26 -10.34 44.71
C ASN A 3 6.14 -9.31 43.99
N LYS A 4 7.36 -9.72 43.67
CA LYS A 4 8.30 -8.99 42.83
C LYS A 4 7.91 -9.17 41.38
N ILE A 5 7.42 -8.12 40.76
CA ILE A 5 7.25 -8.08 39.28
C ILE A 5 8.64 -7.85 38.70
N VAL A 6 9.14 -8.83 37.97
CA VAL A 6 10.40 -8.75 37.23
C VAL A 6 10.12 -8.12 35.90
N TYR A 7 10.56 -6.88 35.70
CA TYR A 7 10.60 -6.27 34.35
C TYR A 7 11.79 -6.87 33.59
N LEU A 8 11.51 -7.66 32.61
CA LEU A 8 12.50 -8.07 31.63
C LEU A 8 12.74 -6.89 30.65
N SER A 9 13.80 -6.15 30.91
CA SER A 9 14.44 -5.29 29.94
C SER A 9 15.15 -6.19 28.93
N GLN A 10 14.59 -6.37 27.76
CA GLN A 10 15.30 -7.06 26.68
C GLN A 10 15.70 -6.10 25.58
N ALA A 11 16.98 -6.16 25.35
CA ALA A 11 17.82 -5.58 24.37
C ALA A 11 17.16 -5.39 23.00
N LYS A 12 17.42 -4.20 22.45
CA LYS A 12 17.32 -3.90 21.04
C LYS A 12 18.24 -4.84 20.26
N SER A 13 17.68 -5.85 19.64
CA SER A 13 18.29 -6.43 18.45
C SER A 13 17.63 -5.75 17.25
N GLU A 14 18.37 -4.93 16.56
CA GLU A 14 18.07 -4.54 15.18
C GLU A 14 18.12 -5.82 14.34
N GLN A 15 16.99 -6.49 14.24
CA GLN A 15 16.86 -7.55 13.25
C GLN A 15 16.73 -6.87 11.89
N HIS A 16 17.86 -6.74 11.20
CA HIS A 16 17.88 -6.61 9.75
C HIS A 16 17.14 -7.83 9.19
N VAL A 17 15.87 -7.63 8.81
CA VAL A 17 15.13 -8.62 8.04
C VAL A 17 15.83 -8.74 6.69
N THR A 18 16.65 -9.76 6.54
CA THR A 18 17.30 -10.10 5.27
C THR A 18 16.20 -10.68 4.38
N PHE A 19 15.61 -9.85 3.52
CA PHE A 19 14.74 -10.34 2.45
C PHE A 19 15.54 -11.28 1.57
N ARG A 20 15.17 -12.55 1.57
CA ARG A 20 15.88 -13.59 0.83
C ARG A 20 15.77 -13.31 -0.66
N SER A 21 16.93 -13.23 -1.30
CA SER A 21 17.18 -13.12 -2.73
C SER A 21 16.62 -14.33 -3.50
N ASN A 22 15.34 -14.31 -3.86
CA ASN A 22 14.71 -15.14 -4.90
C ASN A 22 13.32 -14.58 -5.22
N VAL A 23 13.24 -13.28 -5.36
CA VAL A 23 12.03 -12.57 -5.77
C VAL A 23 12.28 -12.11 -7.20
N GLY A 24 11.34 -12.29 -8.11
CA GLY A 24 11.45 -12.11 -9.57
C GLY A 24 11.80 -10.71 -10.06
N ILE A 25 12.62 -9.95 -9.31
CA ILE A 25 13.13 -8.63 -9.72
C ILE A 25 14.66 -8.57 -9.57
N SER A 26 15.34 -8.01 -10.57
CA SER A 26 16.78 -7.83 -10.50
C SER A 26 17.18 -6.73 -9.51
N ASP A 27 18.33 -6.89 -8.84
CA ASP A 27 18.88 -5.88 -7.92
C ASP A 27 19.07 -4.53 -8.59
N GLN A 28 19.48 -4.51 -9.86
CA GLN A 28 19.62 -3.30 -10.66
C GLN A 28 18.27 -2.57 -10.82
N THR A 29 17.21 -3.29 -11.17
CA THR A 29 15.87 -2.69 -11.32
C THR A 29 15.34 -2.22 -9.96
N LEU A 30 15.53 -2.99 -8.92
CA LEU A 30 15.12 -2.62 -7.56
C LEU A 30 15.88 -1.38 -7.07
N GLY A 31 17.18 -1.26 -7.35
CA GLY A 31 17.97 -0.07 -7.05
C GLY A 31 17.41 1.18 -7.73
N LEU A 32 17.16 1.11 -9.04
CA LEU A 32 16.56 2.21 -9.81
C LEU A 32 15.16 2.60 -9.27
N LEU A 33 14.34 1.62 -8.88
CA LEU A 33 13.03 1.88 -8.26
C LEU A 33 13.16 2.60 -6.93
N ASN A 34 14.09 2.16 -6.06
CA ASN A 34 14.32 2.80 -4.77
C ASN A 34 14.82 4.24 -4.92
N ASP A 35 15.74 4.50 -5.85
CA ASP A 35 16.24 5.85 -6.11
C ASP A 35 15.11 6.75 -6.64
N LYS A 36 14.29 6.24 -7.54
CA LYS A 36 13.11 6.97 -8.05
C LYS A 36 12.06 7.14 -6.96
N GLY A 37 11.82 6.13 -6.15
CA GLY A 37 10.91 6.17 -5.01
C GLY A 37 11.30 7.26 -4.00
N LYS A 38 12.59 7.38 -3.66
CA LYS A 38 13.10 8.46 -2.80
C LYS A 38 12.80 9.85 -3.37
N GLN A 39 12.97 10.05 -4.69
CA GLN A 39 12.60 11.31 -5.35
C GLN A 39 11.11 11.62 -5.23
N TYR A 40 10.27 10.60 -5.10
CA TYR A 40 8.83 10.71 -4.89
C TYR A 40 8.43 10.84 -3.42
N GLY A 41 9.38 10.72 -2.49
CA GLY A 41 9.15 10.80 -1.05
C GLY A 41 8.81 9.46 -0.39
N LEU A 42 9.11 8.34 -1.05
CA LEU A 42 9.04 7.02 -0.42
C LEU A 42 10.26 6.78 0.47
N GLU A 43 10.07 6.06 1.56
CA GLU A 43 11.14 5.60 2.44
C GLU A 43 11.87 4.39 1.82
N SER A 44 11.11 3.43 1.32
CA SER A 44 11.65 2.22 0.72
C SER A 44 10.66 1.53 -0.21
N ILE A 45 11.21 0.69 -1.10
CA ILE A 45 10.48 -0.28 -1.92
C ILE A 45 11.10 -1.64 -1.63
N GLN A 46 10.28 -2.58 -1.16
CA GLN A 46 10.71 -3.89 -0.68
C GLN A 46 10.02 -5.00 -1.47
N PRO A 47 10.75 -5.93 -2.10
CA PRO A 47 10.16 -7.05 -2.79
C PRO A 47 9.70 -8.11 -1.78
N PHE A 48 8.57 -8.78 -2.07
CA PHE A 48 8.04 -9.87 -1.26
C PHE A 48 7.22 -10.83 -2.13
N ARG A 49 6.86 -11.98 -1.59
CA ARG A 49 6.08 -12.98 -2.33
C ARG A 49 4.58 -12.74 -2.16
N VAL A 50 3.84 -12.83 -3.27
CA VAL A 50 2.38 -12.63 -3.25
C VAL A 50 1.67 -13.58 -2.28
N LYS A 51 2.19 -14.79 -2.09
CA LYS A 51 1.63 -15.75 -1.10
C LYS A 51 1.66 -15.26 0.35
N ASP A 52 2.46 -14.25 0.66
CA ASP A 52 2.54 -13.65 1.99
C ASP A 52 1.49 -12.52 2.17
N ILE A 53 0.70 -12.23 1.13
CA ILE A 53 -0.46 -11.32 1.20
C ILE A 53 -1.59 -12.02 1.98
N VAL A 54 -2.06 -11.36 3.01
CA VAL A 54 -3.22 -11.82 3.79
C VAL A 54 -4.49 -11.24 3.20
N VAL A 55 -5.34 -12.10 2.62
CA VAL A 55 -6.64 -11.71 2.06
C VAL A 55 -7.76 -12.11 3.00
N ALA A 56 -8.64 -11.18 3.36
CA ALA A 56 -9.69 -11.42 4.33
C ALA A 56 -11.01 -10.69 3.99
N GLN A 57 -12.12 -11.43 4.06
CA GLN A 57 -13.47 -10.90 3.81
C GLN A 57 -13.85 -9.73 4.73
N TRP A 58 -13.36 -9.73 5.98
CA TRP A 58 -13.70 -8.69 6.96
C TRP A 58 -13.23 -7.29 6.55
N VAL A 59 -12.20 -7.17 5.69
CA VAL A 59 -11.72 -5.88 5.17
C VAL A 59 -12.85 -5.12 4.46
N ASN A 60 -13.67 -5.85 3.69
CA ASN A 60 -14.82 -5.25 3.00
C ASN A 60 -15.90 -4.73 3.97
N LEU A 61 -16.02 -5.29 5.17
CA LEU A 61 -16.97 -4.75 6.17
C LEU A 61 -16.58 -3.32 6.56
N LYS A 62 -15.29 -3.02 6.73
CA LYS A 62 -14.83 -1.66 7.01
C LYS A 62 -15.08 -0.70 5.85
N CYS A 63 -14.94 -1.17 4.61
CA CYS A 63 -15.34 -0.37 3.44
C CYS A 63 -16.85 -0.07 3.45
N ARG A 64 -17.68 -1.10 3.71
CA ARG A 64 -19.15 -0.99 3.66
C ARG A 64 -19.73 -0.12 4.76
N TYR A 65 -19.20 -0.22 5.98
CA TYR A 65 -19.84 0.35 7.17
C TYR A 65 -19.03 1.46 7.84
N GLY A 66 -17.82 1.75 7.37
CA GLY A 66 -16.95 2.75 7.98
C GLY A 66 -16.29 3.73 7.02
N CYS A 67 -16.52 3.62 5.70
CA CYS A 67 -15.83 4.43 4.71
C CYS A 67 -16.81 5.22 3.83
N SER A 68 -16.66 6.55 3.80
CA SER A 68 -17.44 7.45 2.93
C SER A 68 -17.18 7.23 1.44
N GLN A 69 -16.09 6.53 1.08
CA GLN A 69 -15.72 6.27 -0.31
C GLN A 69 -16.40 5.01 -0.89
N TYR A 70 -17.11 4.25 -0.07
CA TYR A 70 -17.87 3.10 -0.55
C TYR A 70 -18.97 3.52 -1.52
N LYS A 71 -19.06 2.87 -2.69
CA LYS A 71 -20.00 3.19 -3.79
C LYS A 71 -19.85 4.59 -4.39
N SER A 72 -18.74 5.29 -4.16
CA SER A 72 -18.57 6.68 -4.61
C SER A 72 -17.45 6.90 -5.62
N ASN A 73 -16.62 5.89 -5.91
CA ASN A 73 -15.53 6.01 -6.86
C ASN A 73 -15.11 4.68 -7.50
N TRP A 74 -14.33 4.77 -8.60
CA TRP A 74 -13.88 3.64 -9.41
C TRP A 74 -12.78 2.78 -8.76
N SER A 75 -12.15 3.26 -7.70
CA SER A 75 -11.03 2.59 -7.03
C SER A 75 -11.45 1.82 -5.77
N CYS A 76 -12.74 1.87 -5.44
CA CYS A 76 -13.31 1.29 -4.23
C CYS A 76 -14.50 0.37 -4.55
N PRO A 77 -14.87 -0.53 -3.62
CA PRO A 77 -16.02 -1.40 -3.83
C PRO A 77 -17.33 -0.61 -4.03
N PRO A 78 -18.25 -1.09 -4.88
CA PRO A 78 -18.27 -2.36 -5.62
C PRO A 78 -17.65 -2.27 -7.03
N ALA A 79 -16.93 -1.19 -7.38
CA ALA A 79 -16.34 -1.00 -8.70
C ALA A 79 -15.01 -1.77 -8.89
N THR A 80 -14.56 -2.49 -7.88
CA THR A 80 -13.35 -3.32 -7.86
C THR A 80 -13.73 -4.80 -7.78
N PRO A 81 -12.82 -5.73 -8.13
CA PRO A 81 -13.08 -7.17 -8.11
C PRO A 81 -13.64 -7.66 -6.77
N ASP A 82 -14.42 -8.74 -6.81
CA ASP A 82 -14.86 -9.41 -5.59
C ASP A 82 -13.76 -10.29 -4.98
N LEU A 83 -14.03 -10.92 -3.83
CA LEU A 83 -13.04 -11.74 -3.12
C LEU A 83 -12.53 -12.94 -3.95
N ASN A 84 -13.40 -13.59 -4.73
CA ASN A 84 -13.02 -14.76 -5.51
C ASN A 84 -12.19 -14.34 -6.73
N GLU A 85 -12.60 -13.26 -7.39
CA GLU A 85 -11.79 -12.65 -8.46
C GLU A 85 -10.44 -12.20 -7.94
N VAL A 86 -10.37 -11.56 -6.77
CA VAL A 86 -9.10 -11.16 -6.15
C VAL A 86 -8.19 -12.34 -5.88
N LYS A 87 -8.71 -13.44 -5.33
CA LYS A 87 -7.92 -14.67 -5.11
C LYS A 87 -7.38 -15.24 -6.41
N THR A 88 -8.20 -15.26 -7.45
CA THR A 88 -7.80 -15.72 -8.79
C THR A 88 -6.70 -14.81 -9.35
N ILE A 89 -6.89 -13.49 -9.34
CA ILE A 89 -5.89 -12.52 -9.79
C ILE A 89 -4.57 -12.70 -9.04
N LEU A 90 -4.60 -12.74 -7.71
CA LEU A 90 -3.38 -12.90 -6.91
C LEU A 90 -2.65 -14.23 -7.16
N SER A 91 -3.37 -15.28 -7.54
CA SER A 91 -2.74 -16.57 -7.89
C SER A 91 -1.94 -16.55 -9.19
N GLU A 92 -2.12 -15.53 -10.03
CA GLU A 92 -1.38 -15.33 -11.27
C GLU A 92 -0.03 -14.62 -11.07
N TYR A 93 0.26 -14.19 -9.83
CA TYR A 93 1.47 -13.48 -9.45
C TYR A 93 2.28 -14.24 -8.41
N SER A 94 3.59 -14.19 -8.51
CA SER A 94 4.50 -14.76 -7.51
C SER A 94 5.20 -13.65 -6.69
N THR A 95 5.44 -12.50 -7.31
CA THR A 95 6.22 -11.39 -6.79
C THR A 95 5.38 -10.12 -6.65
N ALA A 96 5.61 -9.39 -5.56
CA ALA A 96 5.07 -8.06 -5.34
C ALA A 96 6.10 -7.14 -4.71
N LEU A 97 5.87 -5.83 -4.84
CA LEU A 97 6.66 -4.78 -4.20
C LEU A 97 5.80 -4.04 -3.19
N MET A 98 6.28 -3.91 -1.95
CA MET A 98 5.70 -3.03 -0.94
C MET A 98 6.35 -1.65 -1.04
N LEU A 99 5.59 -0.64 -1.35
CA LEU A 99 6.00 0.76 -1.38
C LEU A 99 5.66 1.38 -0.03
N ILE A 100 6.65 1.87 0.68
CA ILE A 100 6.50 2.45 2.02
C ILE A 100 6.81 3.93 1.95
N GLY A 101 5.87 4.76 2.38
CA GLY A 101 6.08 6.18 2.55
C GLY A 101 5.57 6.66 3.91
N SER A 102 5.93 7.87 4.30
CA SER A 102 5.47 8.48 5.54
C SER A 102 5.00 9.90 5.34
N GLN A 103 4.10 10.32 6.20
CA GLN A 103 3.58 11.67 6.26
C GLN A 103 3.39 12.06 7.72
N ASN A 104 3.65 13.31 8.06
CA ASN A 104 3.37 13.81 9.39
C ASN A 104 1.84 13.86 9.60
N ARG A 105 1.36 13.29 10.72
CA ARG A 105 -0.08 13.26 11.05
C ARG A 105 -0.70 14.67 11.13
N ASN A 106 0.03 15.66 11.59
CA ASN A 106 -0.43 17.04 11.61
C ASN A 106 -0.78 17.55 10.21
N ASP A 107 0.01 17.19 9.20
CA ASP A 107 -0.22 17.60 7.82
C ASP A 107 -1.41 16.85 7.22
N PHE A 108 -1.71 15.65 7.71
CA PHE A 108 -2.86 14.87 7.27
C PHE A 108 -4.19 15.46 7.71
N TYR A 109 -4.27 16.07 8.91
CA TYR A 109 -5.54 16.56 9.48
C TYR A 109 -5.76 18.06 9.36
N LYS A 110 -4.70 18.86 9.20
CA LYS A 110 -4.80 20.32 9.26
C LYS A 110 -5.24 21.00 7.98
N ASP A 111 -4.99 20.42 6.82
CA ASP A 111 -5.29 21.04 5.54
C ASP A 111 -5.78 20.00 4.52
N SER A 112 -7.10 19.98 4.31
CA SER A 112 -7.72 19.06 3.36
C SER A 112 -7.23 19.26 1.91
N ASN A 113 -6.86 20.50 1.53
CA ASN A 113 -6.33 20.80 0.20
C ASN A 113 -4.88 20.32 0.06
N ARG A 114 -4.04 20.58 1.06
CA ARG A 114 -2.65 20.12 1.08
C ARG A 114 -2.57 18.60 1.13
N ASN A 115 -3.37 17.99 2.00
CA ASN A 115 -3.49 16.54 2.08
C ASN A 115 -3.89 15.92 0.73
N ARG A 116 -4.88 16.49 0.05
CA ARG A 116 -5.28 16.02 -1.27
C ARG A 116 -4.15 16.16 -2.29
N THR A 117 -3.40 17.23 -2.29
CA THR A 117 -2.26 17.44 -3.19
C THR A 117 -1.19 16.36 -2.98
N ASP A 118 -0.85 16.06 -1.73
CA ASP A 118 0.11 15.02 -1.39
C ASP A 118 -0.41 13.62 -1.77
N GLN A 119 -1.68 13.34 -1.54
CA GLN A 119 -2.31 12.08 -1.97
C GLN A 119 -2.29 11.92 -3.49
N VAL A 120 -2.59 12.98 -4.26
CA VAL A 120 -2.53 12.96 -5.73
C VAL A 120 -1.10 12.73 -6.20
N LYS A 121 -0.13 13.43 -5.60
CA LYS A 121 1.30 13.26 -5.90
C LYS A 121 1.72 11.81 -5.66
N TYR A 122 1.41 11.27 -4.50
CA TYR A 122 1.73 9.90 -4.13
C TYR A 122 1.07 8.87 -5.07
N TRP A 123 -0.22 9.07 -5.37
CA TRP A 123 -0.95 8.23 -6.32
C TRP A 123 -0.26 8.17 -7.68
N LYS A 124 0.03 9.34 -8.26
CA LYS A 124 0.71 9.45 -9.55
C LYS A 124 2.12 8.88 -9.53
N SER A 125 2.84 9.05 -8.44
CA SER A 125 4.17 8.46 -8.26
C SER A 125 4.13 6.93 -8.27
N THR A 126 3.16 6.32 -7.58
CA THR A 126 2.95 4.87 -7.58
C THR A 126 2.67 4.35 -9.00
N VAL A 127 1.78 5.01 -9.74
CA VAL A 127 1.48 4.65 -11.14
C VAL A 127 2.69 4.87 -12.05
N SER A 128 3.51 5.90 -11.78
CA SER A 128 4.75 6.14 -12.53
C SER A 128 5.78 5.02 -12.33
N LEU A 129 5.91 4.50 -11.10
CA LEU A 129 6.78 3.34 -10.82
C LEU A 129 6.28 2.06 -11.51
N GLU A 130 4.98 1.83 -11.55
CA GLU A 130 4.37 0.74 -12.30
C GLU A 130 4.71 0.84 -13.80
N ARG A 131 4.55 2.03 -14.40
CA ARG A 131 4.92 2.27 -15.81
C ARG A 131 6.41 2.04 -16.06
N MET A 132 7.26 2.42 -15.12
CA MET A 132 8.71 2.17 -15.22
C MET A 132 9.01 0.66 -15.21
N LEU A 133 8.31 -0.12 -14.40
CA LEU A 133 8.40 -1.57 -14.38
C LEU A 133 7.94 -2.18 -15.71
N PHE A 134 6.79 -1.74 -16.23
CA PHE A 134 6.32 -2.16 -17.55
C PHE A 134 7.38 -1.96 -18.63
N LEU A 135 8.01 -0.77 -18.68
CA LEU A 135 9.10 -0.45 -19.63
C LEU A 135 10.38 -1.26 -19.39
N LYS A 136 10.51 -1.93 -18.24
CA LYS A 136 11.60 -2.85 -17.91
C LYS A 136 11.28 -4.32 -18.20
N GLY A 137 10.12 -4.59 -18.81
CA GLY A 137 9.70 -5.93 -19.20
C GLY A 137 8.80 -6.66 -18.20
N TYR A 138 8.36 -5.96 -17.13
CA TYR A 138 7.35 -6.50 -16.22
C TYR A 138 5.95 -6.11 -16.74
N ASP A 139 5.51 -6.78 -17.77
CA ASP A 139 4.29 -6.46 -18.54
C ASP A 139 2.99 -6.65 -17.74
N LYS A 140 3.01 -7.50 -16.72
CA LYS A 140 1.87 -7.70 -15.81
C LYS A 140 1.85 -6.71 -14.63
N ALA A 141 2.82 -5.79 -14.51
CA ALA A 141 2.89 -4.90 -13.36
C ALA A 141 1.60 -4.09 -13.17
N VAL A 142 0.99 -4.17 -11.99
CA VAL A 142 -0.22 -3.41 -11.62
C VAL A 142 -0.16 -2.95 -10.17
N SER A 143 -0.55 -1.69 -9.93
CA SER A 143 -0.52 -1.08 -8.61
C SER A 143 -1.84 -1.20 -7.87
N LEU A 144 -1.74 -1.48 -6.56
CA LEU A 144 -2.79 -1.29 -5.56
C LEU A 144 -2.35 -0.11 -4.68
N VAL A 145 -3.07 1.01 -4.74
CA VAL A 145 -2.61 2.26 -4.13
C VAL A 145 -3.17 2.42 -2.72
N SER A 146 -2.39 3.02 -1.83
CA SER A 146 -2.82 3.35 -0.47
C SER A 146 -3.92 4.41 -0.46
N GLY A 147 -4.98 4.16 0.30
CA GLY A 147 -6.09 5.09 0.51
C GLY A 147 -6.99 5.29 -0.72
N ALA A 148 -8.02 6.11 -0.57
CA ALA A 148 -8.99 6.36 -1.63
C ALA A 148 -8.42 7.23 -2.76
N CYS A 149 -8.90 7.01 -3.99
CA CYS A 149 -8.51 7.79 -5.15
C CYS A 149 -8.82 9.29 -4.96
N SER A 150 -7.79 10.12 -5.06
CA SER A 150 -7.87 11.58 -4.88
C SER A 150 -7.60 12.37 -6.17
N LEU A 151 -7.57 11.72 -7.34
CA LEU A 151 -7.30 12.36 -8.63
C LEU A 151 -8.31 13.46 -8.99
N CYS A 152 -9.57 13.30 -8.57
CA CYS A 152 -10.64 14.30 -8.74
C CYS A 152 -11.05 14.88 -7.38
N LYS A 153 -11.54 16.14 -7.34
CA LYS A 153 -12.22 16.66 -6.15
C LYS A 153 -13.49 15.84 -5.86
N GLU A 154 -14.21 15.50 -6.90
CA GLU A 154 -15.39 14.64 -6.88
C GLU A 154 -15.28 13.62 -8.02
N CYS A 155 -15.42 12.34 -7.71
CA CYS A 155 -15.32 11.27 -8.70
C CYS A 155 -16.48 11.31 -9.69
N ALA A 156 -16.23 10.96 -10.94
CA ALA A 156 -17.27 10.86 -11.96
C ALA A 156 -18.13 9.59 -11.86
N TYR A 157 -17.78 8.64 -10.95
CA TYR A 157 -18.53 7.40 -10.77
C TYR A 157 -20.03 7.63 -10.61
N PRO A 158 -20.92 6.87 -11.25
CA PRO A 158 -20.67 5.71 -12.13
C PRO A 158 -20.33 6.07 -13.61
N ARG A 159 -20.28 7.37 -13.96
CA ARG A 159 -19.87 7.80 -15.30
C ARG A 159 -18.38 7.52 -15.54
N ALA A 160 -17.92 7.56 -16.79
CA ALA A 160 -16.54 7.28 -17.17
C ALA A 160 -15.52 8.06 -16.31
N CYS A 161 -14.44 7.38 -15.91
CA CYS A 161 -13.35 7.99 -15.15
C CYS A 161 -12.66 9.08 -15.99
N ARG A 162 -12.39 10.25 -15.39
CA ARG A 162 -11.65 11.35 -16.03
C ARG A 162 -10.16 11.04 -16.22
N PHE A 163 -9.63 10.10 -15.41
CA PHE A 163 -8.22 9.71 -15.41
C PHE A 163 -8.07 8.19 -15.58
N PRO A 164 -8.54 7.60 -16.71
CA PRO A 164 -8.58 6.15 -16.87
C PRO A 164 -7.18 5.51 -16.85
N MET A 165 -6.16 6.23 -17.32
CA MET A 165 -4.77 5.76 -17.36
C MET A 165 -4.07 5.78 -15.99
N GLU A 166 -4.64 6.48 -15.02
CA GLU A 166 -4.06 6.66 -13.68
C GLU A 166 -4.92 6.04 -12.57
N LYS A 167 -6.14 5.64 -12.91
CA LYS A 167 -7.04 4.95 -11.99
C LYS A 167 -6.47 3.59 -11.61
N ARG A 168 -6.37 3.30 -10.31
CA ARG A 168 -5.96 1.99 -9.77
C ARG A 168 -6.88 1.60 -8.62
N PRO A 169 -7.07 0.32 -8.34
CA PRO A 169 -7.74 -0.10 -7.11
C PRO A 169 -6.90 0.27 -5.88
N THR A 170 -7.55 0.30 -4.72
CA THR A 170 -6.83 0.47 -3.46
C THR A 170 -6.42 -0.89 -2.88
N VAL A 171 -5.43 -0.91 -1.98
CA VAL A 171 -5.00 -2.14 -1.30
C VAL A 171 -6.18 -2.81 -0.61
N GLU A 172 -6.98 -2.05 0.13
CA GLU A 172 -8.14 -2.57 0.88
C GLU A 172 -9.28 -3.01 -0.04
N SER A 173 -9.40 -2.40 -1.24
CA SER A 173 -10.41 -2.81 -2.22
C SER A 173 -10.15 -4.18 -2.83
N PHE A 174 -8.93 -4.68 -2.68
CA PHE A 174 -8.52 -6.05 -2.99
C PHE A 174 -8.62 -6.99 -1.79
N TYR A 175 -9.44 -6.65 -0.78
CA TYR A 175 -9.63 -7.48 0.42
C TYR A 175 -8.34 -7.77 1.19
N ILE A 176 -7.26 -7.03 0.94
CA ILE A 176 -5.97 -7.25 1.59
C ILE A 176 -6.04 -6.70 3.02
N ASP A 177 -5.86 -7.60 3.99
CA ASP A 177 -5.54 -7.20 5.36
C ASP A 177 -4.10 -6.68 5.40
N LEU A 178 -3.98 -5.37 5.23
CA LEU A 178 -2.66 -4.72 5.17
C LEU A 178 -1.87 -4.96 6.46
N ILE A 179 -2.49 -4.82 7.62
CA ILE A 179 -1.80 -5.03 8.91
C ILE A 179 -1.37 -6.49 9.08
N GLY A 180 -2.24 -7.44 8.71
CA GLY A 180 -1.90 -8.86 8.69
C GLY A 180 -0.75 -9.17 7.74
N THR A 181 -0.76 -8.57 6.55
CA THR A 181 0.31 -8.71 5.55
C THR A 181 1.63 -8.14 6.06
N LEU A 182 1.63 -6.92 6.63
CA LEU A 182 2.84 -6.29 7.16
C LEU A 182 3.44 -7.12 8.31
N LYS A 183 2.59 -7.66 9.19
CA LYS A 183 3.03 -8.58 10.25
C LYS A 183 3.65 -9.87 9.69
N ALA A 184 3.04 -10.46 8.66
CA ALA A 184 3.58 -11.65 8.01
C ALA A 184 4.95 -11.38 7.37
N LEU A 185 5.19 -10.14 6.92
CA LEU A 185 6.47 -9.68 6.36
C LEU A 185 7.47 -9.23 7.43
N GLY A 186 7.12 -9.24 8.71
CA GLY A 186 7.99 -8.74 9.79
C GLY A 186 8.18 -7.22 9.79
N ILE A 187 7.30 -6.49 9.10
CA ILE A 187 7.35 -5.02 9.04
C ILE A 187 6.63 -4.47 10.28
N ASP A 188 7.35 -3.72 11.11
CA ASP A 188 6.75 -3.07 12.29
C ASP A 188 5.73 -2.01 11.87
N THR A 189 4.52 -2.15 12.41
CA THR A 189 3.41 -1.25 12.14
C THR A 189 2.96 -0.61 13.44
N ARG A 190 3.20 0.68 13.59
CA ARG A 190 2.66 1.45 14.71
C ARG A 190 1.52 2.31 14.23
N VAL A 191 0.39 2.21 14.92
CA VAL A 191 -0.72 3.14 14.72
C VAL A 191 -0.33 4.49 15.31
N ALA A 192 -0.41 5.55 14.51
CA ALA A 192 -0.16 6.91 14.97
C ALA A 192 -1.24 7.29 16.01
N MET A 193 -0.85 7.44 17.28
CA MET A 193 -1.76 7.75 18.40
C MET A 193 -1.81 9.24 18.68
N LYS A 194 -0.69 9.96 18.49
CA LYS A 194 -0.56 11.40 18.77
C LYS A 194 -0.47 12.20 17.47
N LEU A 195 -0.82 13.48 17.50
CA LEU A 195 -0.71 14.38 16.35
C LEU A 195 0.73 14.57 15.87
N SER A 196 1.71 14.39 16.76
CA SER A 196 3.15 14.46 16.45
C SER A 196 3.69 13.17 15.81
N ASP A 197 2.91 12.10 15.77
CA ASP A 197 3.38 10.82 15.25
C ASP A 197 3.42 10.86 13.71
N THR A 198 4.36 10.10 13.14
CA THR A 198 4.43 9.90 11.70
C THR A 198 3.42 8.84 11.27
N PHE A 199 2.64 9.15 10.27
CA PHE A 199 1.71 8.23 9.64
C PHE A 199 2.41 7.56 8.45
N LYS A 200 2.43 6.23 8.43
CA LYS A 200 2.94 5.46 7.28
C LYS A 200 1.80 5.05 6.35
N TYR A 201 2.09 5.08 5.06
CA TYR A 201 1.17 4.60 4.02
C TYR A 201 1.88 3.56 3.15
N TYR A 202 1.11 2.61 2.65
CA TYR A 202 1.62 1.43 1.98
C TYR A 202 0.85 1.19 0.68
N SER A 203 1.57 1.07 -0.43
CA SER A 203 1.01 0.59 -1.69
C SER A 203 1.69 -0.71 -2.11
N ILE A 204 1.04 -1.48 -2.94
CA ILE A 204 1.58 -2.73 -3.46
C ILE A 204 1.62 -2.63 -4.97
N ILE A 205 2.70 -3.10 -5.60
CA ILE A 205 2.74 -3.37 -7.04
C ILE A 205 2.89 -4.88 -7.20
N LEU A 206 1.90 -5.52 -7.82
CA LEU A 206 2.00 -6.90 -8.30
C LEU A 206 2.89 -6.85 -9.54
N LEU A 207 3.82 -7.82 -9.71
CA LEU A 207 4.94 -7.60 -10.61
C LEU A 207 4.97 -8.50 -11.85
N ASP A 208 4.86 -9.83 -11.68
CA ASP A 208 5.10 -10.85 -12.71
C ASP A 208 3.86 -11.46 -13.37
#